data_b151c6676f1b9330babbb58e9a2b68e1
#
_entry.id   b151c6676f1b9330babbb58e9a2b68e1
#
_cell.length_a   1.000
_cell.length_b   1.000
_cell.length_c   1.000
_cell.angle_alpha   90.00
_cell.angle_beta   90.00
_cell.angle_gamma   90.00
#
_symmetry.space_group_name_H-M   'P 1'
#
loop_
_entity.id
_entity.type
_entity.pdbx_description
1 polymer ?
#
loop_
_entity_poly.entity_id
_entity_poly.type
_entity_poly.pdbx_seq_one_letter_code
_entity_poly.pdbx_strand_id
1 'polypeptide(L)'
;MSYTLMSLIWMIVVFSLFSCSLGKIYEVIALYNSDTNTLNYNGVTYVVNDPSTTLLMVGGTTEENAQMGMATFWFNVLMVIALTLFAGIMSGLTVGYLSIDDLVMELKLSTGTDEEKQFANNIIPVISNHHWLLVTLLLCNSFAMEAMPIFLARIVNEMLAIVISVTLVLFFGEIIPQALCTGPNQLKIASFLAKPTIFLMYVTYPISYPLSLLIDHVVGKHMKSRFANSDLRGLIELHTVDALNKIKEEEEDFEIGANTGLSKEQANAMLGALDIQEKKAKDIMIPLDKVVMLEYNTEIDEQTLSMILNKGFSRIPVYSGKKNNVVGILRIKQLINVDIKDNHSLKDKNIQLSQPIVISPEMFAIDLLNEFRKGKSHMAFITKDVEKMQKQFGLNKENSYHESLYLSHLQSQTEKGNNLNLLGIVTLEDVIENLIKVDILDEDDYKKNKVKMNKAKQGRERLKKQLTKKVCESFINEKKDQINSLINPDSLDIKINDGYILLDNKIKY
;
A
#
# COMPACT_ATOMS: atom_id res chain seq x y z
N MET A 1 -23.60 -4.72 11.44
CA MET A 1 -24.72 -3.74 11.40
C MET A 1 -25.34 -3.56 9.98
N SER A 2 -24.75 -4.09 8.94
CA SER A 2 -25.24 -3.95 7.54
C SER A 2 -26.30 -4.98 7.11
N TYR A 3 -26.22 -6.22 7.59
CA TYR A 3 -27.16 -7.29 7.16
C TYR A 3 -28.56 -7.17 7.74
N THR A 4 -28.70 -6.62 8.94
CA THR A 4 -30.01 -6.40 9.58
C THR A 4 -30.78 -5.24 8.94
N LEU A 5 -30.07 -4.22 8.46
CA LEU A 5 -30.70 -3.08 7.76
C LEU A 5 -31.20 -3.48 6.36
N MET A 6 -30.43 -4.30 5.63
CA MET A 6 -30.86 -4.82 4.33
C MET A 6 -32.05 -5.77 4.45
N SER A 7 -32.08 -6.64 5.46
CA SER A 7 -33.23 -7.54 5.69
C SER A 7 -34.49 -6.75 6.09
N LEU A 8 -34.34 -5.64 6.84
CA LEU A 8 -35.47 -4.78 7.22
C LEU A 8 -36.02 -4.00 6.02
N ILE A 9 -35.14 -3.49 5.16
CA ILE A 9 -35.54 -2.80 3.92
C ILE A 9 -36.22 -3.79 2.97
N TRP A 10 -35.70 -5.02 2.84
CA TRP A 10 -36.31 -6.07 2.03
C TRP A 10 -37.69 -6.46 2.57
N MET A 11 -37.83 -6.59 3.90
CA MET A 11 -39.11 -6.88 4.55
C MET A 11 -40.13 -5.75 4.36
N ILE A 12 -39.69 -4.48 4.41
CA ILE A 12 -40.56 -3.31 4.17
C ILE A 12 -41.00 -3.26 2.70
N VAL A 13 -40.09 -3.52 1.74
CA VAL A 13 -40.42 -3.55 0.32
C VAL A 13 -41.36 -4.69 -0.01
N VAL A 14 -41.11 -5.90 0.49
CA VAL A 14 -42.01 -7.06 0.30
C VAL A 14 -43.37 -6.81 0.98
N PHE A 15 -43.40 -6.21 2.17
CA PHE A 15 -44.65 -5.88 2.88
C PHE A 15 -45.42 -4.75 2.20
N SER A 16 -44.73 -3.76 1.61
CA SER A 16 -45.34 -2.69 0.78
C SER A 16 -45.93 -3.23 -0.48
N LEU A 17 -45.22 -4.15 -1.18
CA LEU A 17 -45.73 -4.84 -2.37
C LEU A 17 -46.92 -5.76 -2.06
N PHE A 18 -46.90 -6.44 -0.91
CA PHE A 18 -48.00 -7.26 -0.44
C PHE A 18 -49.22 -6.45 -0.02
N SER A 19 -49.00 -5.30 0.63
CA SER A 19 -50.06 -4.36 1.03
C SER A 19 -50.73 -3.68 -0.17
N CYS A 20 -49.94 -3.37 -1.23
CA CYS A 20 -50.46 -2.80 -2.45
C CYS A 20 -51.33 -3.81 -3.26
N SER A 21 -51.02 -5.12 -3.16
CA SER A 21 -51.79 -6.20 -3.76
C SER A 21 -53.11 -6.49 -3.05
N LEU A 22 -53.21 -6.17 -1.74
CA LEU A 22 -54.44 -6.43 -0.95
C LEU A 22 -55.41 -5.24 -0.98
N GLY A 23 -55.05 -4.08 -1.56
CA GLY A 23 -55.76 -2.81 -1.44
C GLY A 23 -56.75 -2.50 -2.52
N LYS A 24 -56.99 -3.32 -3.54
CA LYS A 24 -58.02 -3.08 -4.54
C LYS A 24 -59.18 -4.04 -4.42
N ILE A 25 -59.92 -3.91 -3.33
CA ILE A 25 -61.31 -4.32 -3.34
C ILE A 25 -62.06 -3.25 -4.09
N TYR A 26 -62.32 -3.46 -5.37
CA TYR A 26 -63.22 -2.60 -6.15
C TYR A 26 -64.63 -2.90 -5.66
N GLU A 27 -65.31 -1.91 -5.09
CA GLU A 27 -66.79 -1.92 -5.00
C GLU A 27 -67.32 -1.94 -6.42
N VAL A 28 -67.69 -3.14 -6.87
CA VAL A 28 -68.39 -3.31 -8.15
C VAL A 28 -69.84 -2.89 -7.94
N ILE A 29 -70.15 -1.67 -8.33
CA ILE A 29 -71.57 -1.24 -8.37
C ILE A 29 -72.16 -1.82 -9.63
N ALA A 30 -72.79 -3.01 -9.53
CA ALA A 30 -73.59 -3.59 -10.58
C ALA A 30 -75.05 -3.22 -10.29
N LEU A 31 -75.71 -2.58 -11.25
CA LEU A 31 -77.14 -2.24 -11.17
C LEU A 31 -77.97 -3.45 -11.58
N TYR A 32 -78.58 -4.12 -10.62
CA TYR A 32 -79.52 -5.20 -10.86
C TYR A 32 -80.89 -4.62 -11.08
N ASN A 33 -81.53 -5.01 -12.21
CA ASN A 33 -82.91 -4.66 -12.51
C ASN A 33 -83.80 -5.90 -12.25
N SER A 34 -84.64 -5.80 -11.21
CA SER A 34 -85.49 -6.91 -10.77
C SER A 34 -86.64 -7.20 -11.76
N ASP A 35 -87.03 -6.26 -12.61
CA ASP A 35 -88.16 -6.46 -13.56
C ASP A 35 -87.72 -7.23 -14.78
N THR A 36 -86.47 -7.16 -15.17
CA THR A 36 -85.96 -7.85 -16.36
C THR A 36 -84.99 -8.97 -16.02
N ASN A 37 -84.73 -9.23 -14.73
CA ASN A 37 -83.75 -10.19 -14.26
C ASN A 37 -82.38 -9.98 -14.91
N THR A 38 -81.98 -8.77 -15.14
CA THR A 38 -80.70 -8.43 -15.80
C THR A 38 -79.80 -7.63 -14.87
N LEU A 39 -78.46 -7.93 -14.95
CA LEU A 39 -77.41 -7.27 -14.25
C LEU A 39 -76.60 -6.46 -15.27
N ASN A 40 -76.57 -5.13 -15.12
CA ASN A 40 -75.75 -4.31 -16.00
C ASN A 40 -74.47 -3.93 -15.33
N TYR A 41 -73.36 -4.40 -15.90
CA TYR A 41 -72.01 -4.13 -15.43
C TYR A 41 -71.15 -3.66 -16.61
N ASN A 42 -70.60 -2.45 -16.46
CA ASN A 42 -69.70 -1.86 -17.44
C ASN A 42 -70.27 -1.78 -18.88
N GLY A 43 -71.60 -1.53 -19.00
CA GLY A 43 -72.24 -1.43 -20.30
C GLY A 43 -72.67 -2.78 -20.95
N VAL A 44 -72.38 -3.88 -20.30
CA VAL A 44 -72.76 -5.22 -20.73
C VAL A 44 -73.91 -5.72 -19.86
N THR A 45 -75.01 -6.16 -20.48
CA THR A 45 -76.21 -6.67 -19.80
C THR A 45 -76.13 -8.18 -19.69
N TYR A 46 -76.09 -8.69 -18.46
CA TYR A 46 -76.12 -10.12 -18.14
C TYR A 46 -77.52 -10.53 -17.71
N VAL A 47 -78.03 -11.66 -18.21
CA VAL A 47 -79.28 -12.25 -17.77
C VAL A 47 -79.00 -13.17 -16.58
N VAL A 48 -79.64 -12.91 -15.45
CA VAL A 48 -79.49 -13.70 -14.21
C VAL A 48 -80.61 -14.71 -14.14
N ASN A 49 -80.28 -15.98 -14.35
CA ASN A 49 -81.31 -17.07 -14.36
C ASN A 49 -81.82 -17.44 -12.97
N ASP A 50 -81.07 -17.11 -11.91
CA ASP A 50 -81.47 -17.38 -10.53
C ASP A 50 -80.88 -16.28 -9.59
N PRO A 51 -81.72 -15.38 -9.03
CA PRO A 51 -81.29 -14.30 -8.16
C PRO A 51 -80.82 -14.78 -6.77
N SER A 52 -80.95 -16.04 -6.42
CA SER A 52 -80.55 -16.59 -5.13
C SER A 52 -79.08 -17.09 -5.13
N THR A 53 -78.44 -17.18 -6.27
CA THR A 53 -77.02 -17.54 -6.39
C THR A 53 -76.16 -16.28 -6.18
N THR A 54 -75.42 -16.27 -5.09
CA THR A 54 -74.35 -15.28 -4.89
C THR A 54 -73.34 -15.45 -6.00
N LEU A 55 -73.38 -14.58 -7.01
CA LEU A 55 -72.30 -14.51 -8.01
C LEU A 55 -71.03 -14.03 -7.33
N LEU A 56 -70.23 -15.00 -6.92
CA LEU A 56 -68.84 -14.74 -6.63
C LEU A 56 -68.19 -14.42 -7.99
N MET A 57 -68.12 -13.13 -8.30
CA MET A 57 -67.23 -12.68 -9.37
C MET A 57 -65.80 -12.93 -8.88
N VAL A 58 -65.26 -14.11 -9.14
CA VAL A 58 -63.81 -14.30 -9.19
C VAL A 58 -63.37 -13.37 -10.30
N GLY A 59 -62.60 -12.35 -9.98
CA GLY A 59 -62.10 -11.37 -10.91
C GLY A 59 -61.64 -12.03 -12.20
N GLY A 60 -62.47 -11.86 -13.21
CA GLY A 60 -62.14 -12.35 -14.54
C GLY A 60 -60.90 -11.60 -14.96
N THR A 61 -59.85 -12.35 -15.21
CA THR A 61 -58.80 -11.87 -16.12
C THR A 61 -59.54 -11.41 -17.36
N THR A 62 -59.56 -10.07 -17.57
CA THR A 62 -60.13 -9.47 -18.76
C THR A 62 -59.60 -10.26 -19.97
N GLU A 63 -60.52 -10.85 -20.76
CA GLU A 63 -60.18 -11.50 -22.03
C GLU A 63 -59.55 -10.51 -23.06
N GLU A 64 -59.19 -9.32 -22.66
CA GLU A 64 -58.42 -8.40 -23.47
C GLU A 64 -57.04 -8.93 -23.87
N ASN A 65 -56.51 -9.97 -23.16
CA ASN A 65 -55.28 -10.64 -23.56
C ASN A 65 -55.43 -11.70 -24.64
N ALA A 66 -56.64 -12.08 -25.00
CA ALA A 66 -56.87 -13.19 -25.94
C ALA A 66 -56.63 -12.85 -27.43
N GLN A 67 -56.33 -11.59 -27.76
CA GLN A 67 -56.02 -11.16 -29.14
C GLN A 67 -54.86 -10.18 -29.24
N MET A 68 -53.82 -10.36 -28.44
CA MET A 68 -52.58 -9.63 -28.71
C MET A 68 -52.01 -10.16 -30.02
N GLY A 69 -51.98 -9.33 -31.06
CA GLY A 69 -51.39 -9.72 -32.33
C GLY A 69 -49.97 -10.24 -32.12
N MET A 70 -49.56 -11.29 -32.83
CA MET A 70 -48.23 -11.93 -32.68
C MET A 70 -47.10 -10.88 -32.74
N ALA A 71 -47.26 -9.82 -33.51
CA ALA A 71 -46.30 -8.70 -33.58
C ALA A 71 -46.18 -7.93 -32.26
N THR A 72 -47.28 -7.66 -31.55
CA THR A 72 -47.28 -6.95 -30.27
C THR A 72 -46.68 -7.81 -29.16
N PHE A 73 -46.94 -9.10 -29.18
CA PHE A 73 -46.31 -10.05 -28.25
C PHE A 73 -44.77 -10.03 -28.38
N TRP A 74 -44.26 -10.22 -29.60
CA TRP A 74 -42.83 -10.19 -29.85
C TRP A 74 -42.18 -8.84 -29.58
N PHE A 75 -42.89 -7.73 -29.82
CA PHE A 75 -42.42 -6.38 -29.45
C PHE A 75 -42.25 -6.26 -27.94
N ASN A 76 -43.19 -6.69 -27.11
CA ASN A 76 -43.06 -6.64 -25.66
C ASN A 76 -41.94 -7.55 -25.15
N VAL A 77 -41.79 -8.77 -25.72
CA VAL A 77 -40.65 -9.66 -25.38
C VAL A 77 -39.32 -9.01 -25.72
N LEU A 78 -39.19 -8.41 -26.90
CA LEU A 78 -37.96 -7.70 -27.30
C LEU A 78 -37.63 -6.53 -26.38
N MET A 79 -38.67 -5.76 -25.98
CA MET A 79 -38.51 -4.64 -25.05
C MET A 79 -38.05 -5.12 -23.67
N VAL A 80 -38.59 -6.20 -23.14
CA VAL A 80 -38.14 -6.79 -21.88
C VAL A 80 -36.66 -7.19 -21.95
N ILE A 81 -36.27 -7.90 -23.02
CA ILE A 81 -34.86 -8.29 -23.22
C ILE A 81 -33.95 -7.07 -23.35
N ALA A 82 -34.34 -6.06 -24.15
CA ALA A 82 -33.58 -4.86 -24.37
C ALA A 82 -33.38 -4.03 -23.06
N LEU A 83 -34.44 -3.89 -22.28
CA LEU A 83 -34.40 -3.18 -20.99
C LEU A 83 -33.58 -3.95 -19.97
N THR A 84 -33.67 -5.28 -19.94
CA THR A 84 -32.84 -6.11 -19.03
C THR A 84 -31.36 -5.99 -19.37
N LEU A 85 -31.00 -6.07 -20.65
CA LEU A 85 -29.61 -5.89 -21.09
C LEU A 85 -29.11 -4.48 -20.83
N PHE A 86 -29.94 -3.45 -21.09
CA PHE A 86 -29.59 -2.07 -20.80
C PHE A 86 -29.39 -1.83 -19.30
N ALA A 87 -30.30 -2.31 -18.45
CA ALA A 87 -30.15 -2.26 -17.00
C ALA A 87 -28.84 -2.96 -16.56
N GLY A 88 -28.57 -4.13 -17.11
CA GLY A 88 -27.33 -4.85 -16.81
C GLY A 88 -26.07 -4.10 -17.19
N ILE A 89 -26.04 -3.46 -18.37
CA ILE A 89 -24.90 -2.64 -18.77
C ILE A 89 -24.74 -1.46 -17.81
N MET A 90 -25.83 -0.76 -17.45
CA MET A 90 -25.76 0.41 -16.54
C MET A 90 -25.31 -0.01 -15.14
N SER A 91 -25.88 -1.08 -14.60
CA SER A 91 -25.51 -1.62 -13.29
C SER A 91 -24.05 -2.11 -13.25
N GLY A 92 -23.65 -2.88 -14.26
CA GLY A 92 -22.28 -3.36 -14.40
C GLY A 92 -21.25 -2.22 -14.50
N LEU A 93 -21.55 -1.20 -15.34
CA LEU A 93 -20.68 -0.02 -15.49
C LEU A 93 -20.64 0.82 -14.21
N THR A 94 -21.72 0.88 -13.44
CA THR A 94 -21.72 1.59 -12.16
C THR A 94 -20.64 1.04 -11.25
N VAL A 95 -20.62 -0.26 -10.99
CA VAL A 95 -19.59 -0.89 -10.17
C VAL A 95 -18.24 -0.89 -10.90
N GLY A 96 -18.22 -1.14 -12.21
CA GLY A 96 -17.02 -1.16 -13.03
C GLY A 96 -16.23 0.15 -13.01
N TYR A 97 -16.87 1.30 -13.20
CA TYR A 97 -16.18 2.60 -13.15
C TYR A 97 -15.84 3.04 -11.72
N LEU A 98 -16.74 2.79 -10.75
CA LEU A 98 -16.52 3.23 -9.37
C LEU A 98 -15.42 2.44 -8.65
N SER A 99 -15.09 1.26 -9.11
CA SER A 99 -13.97 0.46 -8.59
C SER A 99 -12.62 0.80 -9.23
N ILE A 100 -12.58 1.68 -10.25
CA ILE A 100 -11.36 2.15 -10.87
C ILE A 100 -10.83 3.37 -10.10
N ASP A 101 -9.61 3.27 -9.58
CA ASP A 101 -8.93 4.38 -8.91
C ASP A 101 -8.32 5.34 -9.95
N ASP A 102 -8.58 6.64 -9.78
CA ASP A 102 -8.01 7.72 -10.60
C ASP A 102 -6.49 7.67 -10.63
N LEU A 103 -5.85 7.38 -9.48
CA LEU A 103 -4.40 7.30 -9.37
C LEU A 103 -3.82 6.15 -10.20
N VAL A 104 -4.49 5.00 -10.19
CA VAL A 104 -4.08 3.84 -11.01
C VAL A 104 -4.18 4.18 -12.49
N MET A 105 -5.19 4.96 -12.91
CA MET A 105 -5.32 5.39 -14.30
C MET A 105 -4.23 6.40 -14.69
N GLU A 106 -3.91 7.38 -13.83
CA GLU A 106 -2.79 8.30 -14.05
C GLU A 106 -1.45 7.55 -14.15
N LEU A 107 -1.26 6.51 -13.32
CA LEU A 107 -0.08 5.64 -13.36
C LEU A 107 0.01 4.87 -14.69
N LYS A 108 -1.10 4.22 -15.11
CA LYS A 108 -1.16 3.50 -16.39
C LYS A 108 -0.95 4.41 -17.58
N LEU A 109 -1.36 5.66 -17.52
CA LEU A 109 -1.11 6.65 -18.58
C LEU A 109 0.39 6.96 -18.71
N SER A 110 1.14 7.00 -17.61
CA SER A 110 2.57 7.32 -17.62
C SER A 110 3.46 6.11 -17.88
N THR A 111 3.17 4.96 -17.27
CA THR A 111 4.05 3.78 -17.26
C THR A 111 3.49 2.54 -17.97
N GLY A 112 2.19 2.56 -18.35
CA GLY A 112 1.51 1.43 -18.96
C GLY A 112 1.94 1.13 -20.40
N THR A 113 1.50 -0.01 -20.91
CA THR A 113 1.61 -0.38 -22.32
C THR A 113 0.78 0.57 -23.21
N ASP A 114 0.99 0.55 -24.50
CA ASP A 114 0.26 1.42 -25.42
C ASP A 114 -1.26 1.16 -25.39
N GLU A 115 -1.68 -0.09 -25.17
CA GLU A 115 -3.08 -0.46 -24.96
C GLU A 115 -3.63 0.12 -23.65
N GLU A 116 -2.89 -0.02 -22.57
CA GLU A 116 -3.28 0.52 -21.26
C GLU A 116 -3.38 2.04 -21.25
N LYS A 117 -2.45 2.72 -21.95
CA LYS A 117 -2.51 4.18 -22.17
C LYS A 117 -3.76 4.59 -22.92
N GLN A 118 -4.14 3.83 -23.95
CA GLN A 118 -5.37 4.07 -24.71
C GLN A 118 -6.61 3.88 -23.83
N PHE A 119 -6.65 2.82 -23.00
CA PHE A 119 -7.74 2.61 -22.06
C PHE A 119 -7.84 3.74 -21.05
N ALA A 120 -6.71 4.15 -20.45
CA ALA A 120 -6.68 5.26 -19.50
C ALA A 120 -7.17 6.57 -20.13
N ASN A 121 -6.74 6.90 -21.35
CA ASN A 121 -7.19 8.10 -22.08
C ASN A 121 -8.72 8.11 -22.31
N ASN A 122 -9.32 6.96 -22.56
CA ASN A 122 -10.77 6.86 -22.77
C ASN A 122 -11.56 6.92 -21.44
N ILE A 123 -11.01 6.36 -20.36
CA ILE A 123 -11.69 6.20 -19.07
C ILE A 123 -11.59 7.47 -18.23
N ILE A 124 -10.43 8.13 -18.17
CA ILE A 124 -10.20 9.33 -17.32
C ILE A 124 -11.28 10.41 -17.50
N PRO A 125 -11.71 10.79 -18.72
CA PRO A 125 -12.76 11.79 -18.88
C PRO A 125 -14.11 11.39 -18.27
N VAL A 126 -14.40 10.08 -18.20
CA VAL A 126 -15.64 9.54 -17.65
C VAL A 126 -15.62 9.60 -16.12
N ILE A 127 -14.52 9.14 -15.48
CA ILE A 127 -14.40 9.05 -14.03
C ILE A 127 -14.10 10.40 -13.36
N SER A 128 -13.57 11.37 -14.11
CA SER A 128 -13.21 12.70 -13.57
C SER A 128 -14.35 13.42 -12.86
N ASN A 129 -15.60 13.16 -13.25
CA ASN A 129 -16.80 13.69 -12.63
C ASN A 129 -17.60 12.55 -11.93
N HIS A 130 -17.02 12.02 -10.87
CA HIS A 130 -17.46 10.80 -10.18
C HIS A 130 -18.95 10.81 -9.80
N HIS A 131 -19.44 11.86 -9.15
CA HIS A 131 -20.84 11.94 -8.73
C HIS A 131 -21.81 12.12 -9.90
N TRP A 132 -21.40 12.87 -10.95
CA TRP A 132 -22.25 13.01 -12.14
C TRP A 132 -22.37 11.69 -12.91
N LEU A 133 -21.27 10.95 -13.05
CA LEU A 133 -21.27 9.61 -13.63
C LEU A 133 -22.18 8.67 -12.82
N LEU A 134 -22.00 8.63 -11.49
CA LEU A 134 -22.81 7.80 -10.58
C LEU A 134 -24.30 8.06 -10.75
N VAL A 135 -24.72 9.33 -10.67
CA VAL A 135 -26.13 9.71 -10.80
C VAL A 135 -26.68 9.34 -12.17
N THR A 136 -25.91 9.55 -13.25
CA THR A 136 -26.33 9.20 -14.61
C THR A 136 -26.59 7.71 -14.74
N LEU A 137 -25.64 6.85 -14.32
CA LEU A 137 -25.77 5.41 -14.44
C LEU A 137 -26.91 4.86 -13.57
N LEU A 138 -27.04 5.35 -12.34
CA LEU A 138 -28.13 4.97 -11.44
C LEU A 138 -29.50 5.39 -11.99
N LEU A 139 -29.62 6.61 -12.53
CA LEU A 139 -30.86 7.11 -13.14
C LEU A 139 -31.28 6.23 -14.32
N CYS A 140 -30.35 5.90 -15.20
CA CYS A 140 -30.63 5.04 -16.37
C CYS A 140 -30.96 3.60 -15.97
N ASN A 141 -30.27 3.06 -14.96
CA ASN A 141 -30.57 1.74 -14.42
C ASN A 141 -31.97 1.70 -13.81
N SER A 142 -32.31 2.67 -12.96
CA SER A 142 -33.65 2.75 -12.35
C SER A 142 -34.75 2.89 -13.39
N PHE A 143 -34.55 3.72 -14.42
CA PHE A 143 -35.50 3.85 -15.52
C PHE A 143 -35.79 2.51 -16.21
N ALA A 144 -34.75 1.75 -16.50
CA ALA A 144 -34.89 0.44 -17.13
C ALA A 144 -35.63 -0.58 -16.24
N MET A 145 -35.29 -0.57 -14.94
CA MET A 145 -35.90 -1.48 -13.95
C MET A 145 -37.39 -1.19 -13.76
N GLU A 146 -37.78 0.09 -13.69
CA GLU A 146 -39.19 0.49 -13.52
C GLU A 146 -40.01 0.30 -14.82
N ALA A 147 -39.39 0.47 -15.98
CA ALA A 147 -40.08 0.26 -17.26
C ALA A 147 -40.32 -1.23 -17.60
N MET A 148 -39.45 -2.12 -17.17
CA MET A 148 -39.50 -3.53 -17.55
C MET A 148 -40.79 -4.26 -17.12
N PRO A 149 -41.28 -4.12 -15.85
CA PRO A 149 -42.53 -4.77 -15.42
C PRO A 149 -43.76 -4.36 -16.25
N ILE A 150 -43.81 -3.14 -16.78
CA ILE A 150 -44.91 -2.63 -17.59
C ILE A 150 -45.08 -3.45 -18.90
N PHE A 151 -43.95 -3.77 -19.53
CA PHE A 151 -43.97 -4.60 -20.75
C PHE A 151 -44.22 -6.08 -20.42
N LEU A 152 -43.68 -6.55 -19.28
CA LEU A 152 -43.84 -7.94 -18.86
C LEU A 152 -45.26 -8.27 -18.43
N ALA A 153 -45.96 -7.34 -17.76
CA ALA A 153 -47.36 -7.48 -17.35
C ALA A 153 -48.33 -7.61 -18.53
N ARG A 154 -47.93 -7.20 -19.76
CA ARG A 154 -48.70 -7.40 -20.97
C ARG A 154 -48.56 -8.82 -21.54
N ILE A 155 -47.51 -9.57 -21.12
CA ILE A 155 -47.22 -10.92 -21.63
C ILE A 155 -47.76 -11.99 -20.69
N VAL A 156 -47.61 -11.74 -19.37
CA VAL A 156 -48.01 -12.69 -18.32
C VAL A 156 -48.87 -12.00 -17.27
N ASN A 157 -49.50 -12.78 -16.39
CA ASN A 157 -50.31 -12.24 -15.27
C ASN A 157 -49.47 -11.34 -14.39
N GLU A 158 -50.07 -10.28 -13.83
CA GLU A 158 -49.40 -9.26 -13.02
C GLU A 158 -48.53 -9.86 -11.89
N MET A 159 -49.02 -10.88 -11.19
CA MET A 159 -48.26 -11.57 -10.12
C MET A 159 -47.02 -12.28 -10.64
N LEU A 160 -47.16 -12.99 -11.77
CA LEU A 160 -46.02 -13.66 -12.40
C LEU A 160 -45.06 -12.66 -13.02
N ALA A 161 -45.53 -11.53 -13.55
CA ALA A 161 -44.72 -10.46 -14.08
C ALA A 161 -43.77 -9.92 -13.01
N ILE A 162 -44.25 -9.69 -11.79
CA ILE A 162 -43.45 -9.21 -10.66
C ILE A 162 -42.35 -10.23 -10.30
N VAL A 163 -42.69 -11.50 -10.13
CA VAL A 163 -41.74 -12.55 -9.78
C VAL A 163 -40.66 -12.73 -10.86
N ILE A 164 -41.08 -12.79 -12.12
CA ILE A 164 -40.17 -12.95 -13.26
C ILE A 164 -39.27 -11.71 -13.40
N SER A 165 -39.82 -10.47 -13.26
CA SER A 165 -39.06 -9.27 -13.39
C SER A 165 -37.97 -9.16 -12.32
N VAL A 166 -38.31 -9.42 -11.05
CA VAL A 166 -37.33 -9.40 -9.94
C VAL A 166 -36.20 -10.41 -10.21
N THR A 167 -36.54 -11.62 -10.67
CA THR A 167 -35.55 -12.65 -10.94
C THR A 167 -34.66 -12.30 -12.13
N LEU A 168 -35.26 -11.83 -13.25
CA LEU A 168 -34.50 -11.41 -14.44
C LEU A 168 -33.57 -10.24 -14.14
N VAL A 169 -34.06 -9.21 -13.42
CA VAL A 169 -33.25 -8.05 -13.04
C VAL A 169 -32.12 -8.49 -12.14
N LEU A 170 -32.39 -9.27 -11.11
CA LEU A 170 -31.37 -9.68 -10.16
C LEU A 170 -30.22 -10.42 -10.83
N PHE A 171 -30.53 -11.43 -11.65
CA PHE A 171 -29.47 -12.24 -12.28
C PHE A 171 -28.84 -11.56 -13.49
N PHE A 172 -29.68 -11.12 -14.45
CA PHE A 172 -29.20 -10.60 -15.74
C PHE A 172 -29.03 -9.08 -15.77
N GLY A 173 -29.74 -8.36 -14.89
CA GLY A 173 -29.64 -6.90 -14.76
C GLY A 173 -28.63 -6.44 -13.70
N GLU A 174 -28.20 -7.30 -12.76
CA GLU A 174 -27.28 -6.89 -11.69
C GLU A 174 -26.12 -7.85 -11.51
N ILE A 175 -26.30 -9.07 -11.01
CA ILE A 175 -25.22 -9.94 -10.53
C ILE A 175 -24.22 -10.28 -11.66
N ILE A 176 -24.71 -10.80 -12.78
CA ILE A 176 -23.84 -11.23 -13.89
C ILE A 176 -23.10 -10.04 -14.52
N PRO A 177 -23.77 -8.91 -14.87
CA PRO A 177 -23.09 -7.77 -15.45
C PRO A 177 -22.06 -7.10 -14.51
N GLN A 178 -22.37 -7.00 -13.20
CA GLN A 178 -21.42 -6.47 -12.22
C GLN A 178 -20.17 -7.36 -12.11
N ALA A 179 -20.34 -8.68 -12.04
CA ALA A 179 -19.22 -9.63 -12.02
C ALA A 179 -18.37 -9.56 -13.30
N LEU A 180 -18.98 -9.39 -14.47
CA LEU A 180 -18.25 -9.23 -15.74
C LEU A 180 -17.49 -7.91 -15.81
N CYS A 181 -18.08 -6.82 -15.32
CA CYS A 181 -17.47 -5.48 -15.36
C CYS A 181 -16.39 -5.27 -14.29
N THR A 182 -16.33 -6.07 -13.24
CA THR A 182 -15.29 -6.04 -12.20
C THR A 182 -14.20 -7.10 -12.39
N GLY A 183 -14.34 -7.97 -13.39
CA GLY A 183 -13.38 -9.03 -13.70
C GLY A 183 -12.10 -8.53 -14.38
N PRO A 184 -11.21 -9.46 -14.80
CA PRO A 184 -9.88 -9.13 -15.37
C PRO A 184 -9.94 -8.26 -16.63
N ASN A 185 -11.06 -8.24 -17.35
CA ASN A 185 -11.30 -7.43 -18.53
C ASN A 185 -11.94 -6.06 -18.24
N GLN A 186 -12.03 -5.65 -16.98
CA GLN A 186 -12.69 -4.41 -16.53
C GLN A 186 -12.28 -3.18 -17.34
N LEU A 187 -10.99 -2.91 -17.49
CA LEU A 187 -10.48 -1.75 -18.22
C LEU A 187 -10.86 -1.76 -19.70
N LYS A 188 -10.83 -2.93 -20.32
CA LYS A 188 -11.22 -3.10 -21.71
C LYS A 188 -12.71 -2.80 -21.94
N ILE A 189 -13.57 -3.33 -21.07
CA ILE A 189 -15.02 -3.10 -21.10
C ILE A 189 -15.33 -1.64 -20.82
N ALA A 190 -14.76 -1.05 -19.78
CA ALA A 190 -14.91 0.35 -19.41
C ALA A 190 -14.45 1.29 -20.54
N SER A 191 -13.30 1.04 -21.16
CA SER A 191 -12.80 1.83 -22.29
C SER A 191 -13.70 1.73 -23.53
N PHE A 192 -14.21 0.55 -23.84
CA PHE A 192 -15.12 0.34 -24.99
C PHE A 192 -16.44 1.10 -24.80
N LEU A 193 -16.99 1.09 -23.59
CA LEU A 193 -18.27 1.73 -23.25
C LEU A 193 -18.12 3.20 -22.81
N ALA A 194 -16.89 3.75 -22.77
CA ALA A 194 -16.65 5.12 -22.34
C ALA A 194 -17.40 6.17 -23.20
N LYS A 195 -17.33 6.03 -24.52
CA LYS A 195 -18.03 6.96 -25.46
C LYS A 195 -19.55 6.91 -25.31
N PRO A 196 -20.21 5.72 -25.30
CA PRO A 196 -21.64 5.61 -25.00
C PRO A 196 -22.02 6.20 -23.65
N THR A 197 -21.19 5.98 -22.62
CA THR A 197 -21.44 6.53 -21.27
C THR A 197 -21.40 8.06 -21.28
N ILE A 198 -20.40 8.65 -21.93
CA ILE A 198 -20.32 10.12 -22.07
C ILE A 198 -21.57 10.67 -22.80
N PHE A 199 -21.97 10.03 -23.88
CA PHE A 199 -23.19 10.42 -24.59
C PHE A 199 -24.41 10.38 -23.65
N LEU A 200 -24.53 9.31 -22.85
CA LEU A 200 -25.62 9.16 -21.88
C LEU A 200 -25.60 10.23 -20.78
N MET A 201 -24.41 10.59 -20.29
CA MET A 201 -24.22 11.68 -19.34
C MET A 201 -24.76 13.01 -19.89
N TYR A 202 -24.53 13.30 -21.17
CA TYR A 202 -25.06 14.51 -21.81
C TYR A 202 -26.57 14.45 -22.03
N VAL A 203 -27.14 13.31 -22.38
CA VAL A 203 -28.59 13.12 -22.56
C VAL A 203 -29.33 13.33 -21.22
N THR A 204 -28.79 12.78 -20.13
CA THR A 204 -29.39 12.92 -18.80
C THR A 204 -28.98 14.18 -18.06
N TYR A 205 -28.13 15.01 -18.65
CA TYR A 205 -27.58 16.23 -18.05
C TYR A 205 -28.60 17.12 -17.28
N PRO A 206 -29.81 17.40 -17.84
CA PRO A 206 -30.76 18.28 -17.17
C PRO A 206 -31.20 17.79 -15.78
N ILE A 207 -31.16 16.47 -15.55
CA ILE A 207 -31.61 15.86 -14.29
C ILE A 207 -30.39 15.45 -13.47
N SER A 208 -29.41 14.76 -14.10
CA SER A 208 -28.28 14.15 -13.39
C SER A 208 -27.28 15.18 -12.87
N TYR A 209 -27.06 16.29 -13.60
CA TYR A 209 -26.07 17.29 -13.20
C TYR A 209 -26.51 18.11 -11.96
N PRO A 210 -27.74 18.63 -11.86
CA PRO A 210 -28.20 19.33 -10.64
C PRO A 210 -28.15 18.40 -9.40
N LEU A 211 -28.49 17.12 -9.58
CA LEU A 211 -28.47 16.14 -8.51
C LEU A 211 -27.04 15.84 -8.08
N SER A 212 -26.08 15.75 -9.02
CA SER A 212 -24.67 15.58 -8.70
C SER A 212 -24.11 16.77 -7.89
N LEU A 213 -24.50 18.00 -8.22
CA LEU A 213 -24.11 19.18 -7.44
C LEU A 213 -24.67 19.16 -6.01
N LEU A 214 -25.88 18.64 -5.84
CA LEU A 214 -26.45 18.45 -4.50
C LEU A 214 -25.63 17.44 -3.70
N ILE A 215 -25.23 16.32 -4.32
CA ILE A 215 -24.37 15.31 -3.69
C ILE A 215 -23.00 15.90 -3.36
N ASP A 216 -22.39 16.66 -4.27
CA ASP A 216 -21.12 17.35 -4.04
C ASP A 216 -21.20 18.32 -2.85
N HIS A 217 -22.37 18.96 -2.63
CA HIS A 217 -22.57 19.86 -1.51
C HIS A 217 -22.75 19.13 -0.17
N VAL A 218 -23.45 17.99 -0.17
CA VAL A 218 -23.76 17.21 1.05
C VAL A 218 -22.61 16.32 1.47
N VAL A 219 -22.02 15.60 0.53
CA VAL A 219 -20.97 14.59 0.78
C VAL A 219 -19.57 15.20 0.66
N GLY A 220 -19.43 16.24 -0.15
CA GLY A 220 -18.15 16.83 -0.52
C GLY A 220 -17.65 16.29 -1.86
N LYS A 221 -16.74 17.03 -2.50
CA LYS A 221 -16.12 16.61 -3.75
C LYS A 221 -15.19 15.41 -3.50
N HIS A 222 -15.21 14.46 -4.41
CA HIS A 222 -14.25 13.36 -4.40
C HIS A 222 -12.83 13.92 -4.53
N MET A 223 -12.05 13.78 -3.45
CA MET A 223 -10.64 14.20 -3.47
C MET A 223 -9.82 13.11 -4.14
N LYS A 224 -9.01 13.50 -5.13
CA LYS A 224 -8.00 12.59 -5.70
C LYS A 224 -7.07 12.13 -4.58
N SER A 225 -7.09 10.85 -4.26
CA SER A 225 -6.21 10.27 -3.26
C SER A 225 -4.77 10.35 -3.79
N ARG A 226 -3.87 10.93 -2.98
CA ARG A 226 -2.43 10.84 -3.20
C ARG A 226 -1.83 10.18 -1.99
N PHE A 227 -0.92 9.27 -2.23
CA PHE A 227 -0.22 8.58 -1.15
C PHE A 227 0.58 9.58 -0.31
N ALA A 228 0.40 9.54 1.01
CA ALA A 228 1.29 10.19 1.94
C ALA A 228 2.65 9.45 1.97
N ASN A 229 3.68 10.08 2.51
CA ASN A 229 5.00 9.42 2.66
C ASN A 229 4.91 8.12 3.46
N SER A 230 4.02 8.04 4.46
CA SER A 230 3.71 6.82 5.23
C SER A 230 3.19 5.69 4.35
N ASP A 231 2.30 6.02 3.42
CA ASP A 231 1.65 5.04 2.55
C ASP A 231 2.64 4.53 1.49
N LEU A 232 3.50 5.44 0.97
CA LEU A 232 4.60 5.08 0.07
C LEU A 232 5.58 4.12 0.74
N ARG A 233 5.89 4.31 2.04
CA ARG A 233 6.70 3.36 2.81
C ARG A 233 6.06 1.98 2.86
N GLY A 234 4.77 1.93 3.23
CA GLY A 234 4.02 0.68 3.26
C GLY A 234 4.00 -0.02 1.90
N LEU A 235 3.79 0.73 0.81
CA LEU A 235 3.83 0.17 -0.54
C LEU A 235 5.20 -0.42 -0.90
N ILE A 236 6.31 0.26 -0.56
CA ILE A 236 7.66 -0.26 -0.80
C ILE A 236 7.88 -1.55 -0.02
N GLU A 237 7.49 -1.60 1.26
CA GLU A 237 7.64 -2.78 2.11
C GLU A 237 6.81 -3.97 1.60
N LEU A 238 5.56 -3.74 1.20
CA LEU A 238 4.68 -4.78 0.63
C LEU A 238 5.18 -5.33 -0.71
N HIS A 239 5.94 -4.53 -1.48
CA HIS A 239 6.49 -4.95 -2.76
C HIS A 239 7.89 -5.58 -2.66
N THR A 240 8.39 -5.88 -1.46
CA THR A 240 9.62 -6.66 -1.31
C THR A 240 9.41 -8.11 -1.69
N VAL A 241 10.45 -8.76 -2.23
CA VAL A 241 10.40 -10.19 -2.58
C VAL A 241 10.00 -11.06 -1.38
N ASP A 242 10.48 -10.71 -0.18
CA ASP A 242 10.16 -11.45 1.05
C ASP A 242 8.66 -11.33 1.42
N ALA A 243 8.06 -10.14 1.24
CA ALA A 243 6.65 -9.92 1.49
C ALA A 243 5.77 -10.62 0.45
N LEU A 244 6.15 -10.51 -0.84
CA LEU A 244 5.43 -11.18 -1.92
C LEU A 244 5.46 -12.71 -1.80
N ASN A 245 6.60 -13.29 -1.39
CA ASN A 245 6.68 -14.71 -1.13
C ASN A 245 5.79 -15.19 0.01
N LYS A 246 5.62 -14.39 1.08
CA LYS A 246 4.68 -14.70 2.16
C LYS A 246 3.23 -14.69 1.69
N ILE A 247 2.85 -13.69 0.87
CA ILE A 247 1.50 -13.63 0.28
C ILE A 247 1.25 -14.88 -0.58
N LYS A 248 2.23 -15.29 -1.38
CA LYS A 248 2.14 -16.51 -2.21
C LYS A 248 2.01 -17.80 -1.38
N GLU A 249 2.60 -17.85 -0.19
CA GLU A 249 2.44 -18.99 0.73
C GLU A 249 1.04 -19.03 1.36
N GLU A 250 0.38 -17.88 1.50
CA GLU A 250 -0.96 -17.75 2.09
C GLU A 250 -2.08 -17.85 1.04
N GLU A 251 -1.84 -17.42 -0.20
CA GLU A 251 -2.78 -17.42 -1.31
C GLU A 251 -2.23 -18.24 -2.48
N GLU A 252 -2.74 -19.46 -2.69
CA GLU A 252 -2.32 -20.37 -3.77
C GLU A 252 -2.52 -19.79 -5.18
N ASP A 253 -3.51 -18.91 -5.36
CA ASP A 253 -3.86 -18.30 -6.65
C ASP A 253 -3.08 -17.00 -6.95
N PHE A 254 -2.16 -16.56 -6.05
CA PHE A 254 -1.39 -15.34 -6.26
C PHE A 254 -0.19 -15.57 -7.18
N GLU A 255 -0.31 -15.17 -8.44
CA GLU A 255 0.80 -15.22 -9.40
C GLU A 255 1.70 -13.99 -9.28
N ILE A 256 2.94 -14.21 -8.83
CA ILE A 256 3.98 -13.18 -8.88
C ILE A 256 4.57 -13.19 -10.29
N GLY A 257 4.37 -12.09 -11.04
CA GLY A 257 5.01 -11.90 -12.34
C GLY A 257 6.54 -11.96 -12.21
N ALA A 258 7.22 -12.48 -13.22
CA ALA A 258 8.67 -12.50 -13.25
C ALA A 258 9.24 -11.08 -13.09
N ASN A 259 10.11 -10.83 -12.09
CA ASN A 259 10.73 -9.54 -11.75
C ASN A 259 9.82 -8.47 -11.12
N THR A 260 8.73 -8.83 -10.44
CA THR A 260 7.83 -7.85 -9.83
C THR A 260 8.20 -7.44 -8.40
N GLY A 261 9.14 -8.13 -7.73
CA GLY A 261 9.54 -7.83 -6.35
C GLY A 261 10.79 -6.94 -6.26
N LEU A 262 10.77 -5.99 -5.32
CA LEU A 262 11.97 -5.22 -4.95
C LEU A 262 12.91 -6.10 -4.12
N SER A 263 14.22 -6.07 -4.43
CA SER A 263 15.20 -6.67 -3.51
C SER A 263 15.20 -5.91 -2.18
N LYS A 264 15.65 -6.56 -1.12
CA LYS A 264 15.73 -5.95 0.21
C LYS A 264 16.62 -4.69 0.20
N GLU A 265 17.71 -4.73 -0.55
CA GLU A 265 18.64 -3.62 -0.71
C GLU A 265 17.99 -2.45 -1.44
N GLN A 266 17.23 -2.72 -2.51
CA GLN A 266 16.48 -1.69 -3.24
C GLN A 266 15.41 -1.04 -2.35
N ALA A 267 14.64 -1.85 -1.63
CA ALA A 267 13.63 -1.36 -0.69
C ALA A 267 14.27 -0.51 0.42
N ASN A 268 15.38 -0.97 1.01
CA ASN A 268 16.11 -0.21 2.05
C ASN A 268 16.60 1.15 1.52
N ALA A 269 17.16 1.19 0.32
CA ALA A 269 17.61 2.43 -0.30
C ALA A 269 16.44 3.41 -0.57
N MET A 270 15.30 2.92 -1.06
CA MET A 270 14.10 3.73 -1.26
C MET A 270 13.54 4.27 0.07
N LEU A 271 13.43 3.41 1.07
CA LEU A 271 12.99 3.79 2.41
C LEU A 271 13.95 4.78 3.08
N GLY A 272 15.26 4.58 2.90
CA GLY A 272 16.27 5.51 3.39
C GLY A 272 16.18 6.88 2.72
N ALA A 273 15.89 6.93 1.42
CA ALA A 273 15.68 8.18 0.69
C ALA A 273 14.44 8.96 1.19
N LEU A 274 13.40 8.27 1.63
CA LEU A 274 12.25 8.89 2.29
C LEU A 274 12.60 9.38 3.71
N ASP A 275 13.37 8.58 4.46
CA ASP A 275 13.74 8.88 5.85
C ASP A 275 14.70 10.06 5.97
N ILE A 276 15.67 10.20 5.04
CA ILE A 276 16.71 11.23 5.12
C ILE A 276 16.16 12.65 5.04
N GLN A 277 14.95 12.81 4.45
CA GLN A 277 14.27 14.11 4.38
C GLN A 277 13.82 14.60 5.75
N GLU A 278 13.54 13.70 6.69
CA GLU A 278 13.05 14.02 8.02
C GLU A 278 14.18 14.04 9.08
N LYS A 279 15.30 13.34 8.80
CA LYS A 279 16.44 13.25 9.71
C LYS A 279 17.23 14.53 9.75
N LYS A 280 17.65 14.91 10.95
CA LYS A 280 18.53 16.06 11.19
C LYS A 280 19.97 15.61 11.41
N ALA A 281 20.92 16.53 11.25
CA ALA A 281 22.34 16.26 11.46
C ALA A 281 22.64 15.65 12.84
N LYS A 282 21.94 16.09 13.89
CA LYS A 282 22.08 15.54 15.24
C LYS A 282 21.70 14.06 15.36
N ASP A 283 20.80 13.57 14.49
CA ASP A 283 20.29 12.20 14.54
C ASP A 283 21.24 11.19 13.91
N ILE A 284 22.17 11.69 13.04
CA ILE A 284 23.13 10.88 12.30
C ILE A 284 24.59 11.16 12.70
N MET A 285 24.82 12.10 13.63
CA MET A 285 26.17 12.50 14.03
C MET A 285 26.87 11.43 14.87
N ILE A 286 28.19 11.39 14.73
CA ILE A 286 29.08 10.75 15.69
C ILE A 286 29.34 11.73 16.83
N PRO A 287 28.92 11.42 18.06
CA PRO A 287 29.15 12.30 19.21
C PRO A 287 30.66 12.52 19.48
N LEU A 288 31.03 13.68 19.97
CA LEU A 288 32.42 14.08 20.15
C LEU A 288 33.26 13.15 21.03
N ASP A 289 32.63 12.51 22.01
CA ASP A 289 33.28 11.52 22.90
C ASP A 289 33.76 10.27 22.14
N LYS A 290 33.10 9.93 21.04
CA LYS A 290 33.45 8.77 20.21
C LYS A 290 34.38 9.11 19.05
N VAL A 291 34.58 10.40 18.75
CA VAL A 291 35.42 10.85 17.64
C VAL A 291 36.90 10.65 17.95
N VAL A 292 37.59 9.98 17.03
CA VAL A 292 39.07 9.89 17.08
C VAL A 292 39.65 11.19 16.54
N MET A 293 40.40 11.89 17.39
CA MET A 293 41.00 13.20 17.10
C MET A 293 42.49 13.18 17.41
N LEU A 294 43.25 14.04 16.72
CA LEU A 294 44.67 14.21 16.94
C LEU A 294 44.95 15.60 17.51
N GLU A 295 45.86 15.70 18.50
CA GLU A 295 46.28 16.99 19.01
C GLU A 295 47.29 17.63 18.06
N TYR A 296 47.18 18.97 17.86
CA TYR A 296 47.97 19.71 16.88
C TYR A 296 49.49 19.71 17.21
N ASN A 297 49.82 19.61 18.51
CA ASN A 297 51.20 19.55 18.96
C ASN A 297 51.74 18.11 19.08
N THR A 298 50.99 17.09 18.71
CA THR A 298 51.41 15.69 18.74
C THR A 298 52.59 15.47 17.77
N GLU A 299 53.64 14.87 18.24
CA GLU A 299 54.76 14.41 17.41
C GLU A 299 54.29 13.23 16.55
N ILE A 300 54.64 13.29 15.27
CA ILE A 300 54.33 12.23 14.32
C ILE A 300 55.50 11.26 14.27
N ASP A 301 55.53 10.33 15.23
CA ASP A 301 56.43 9.20 15.27
C ASP A 301 55.84 7.98 14.52
N GLU A 302 56.65 6.93 14.39
CA GLU A 302 56.26 5.69 13.72
C GLU A 302 55.06 5.01 14.44
N GLN A 303 54.97 5.15 15.76
CA GLN A 303 53.88 4.57 16.55
C GLN A 303 52.58 5.31 16.29
N THR A 304 52.58 6.65 16.30
CA THR A 304 51.42 7.49 16.00
C THR A 304 50.96 7.26 14.58
N LEU A 305 51.88 7.19 13.62
CA LEU A 305 51.51 6.88 12.22
C LEU A 305 50.90 5.49 12.08
N SER A 306 51.49 4.46 12.71
CA SER A 306 50.97 3.11 12.72
C SER A 306 49.54 3.07 13.35
N MET A 307 49.34 3.78 14.45
CA MET A 307 48.03 3.90 15.11
C MET A 307 47.00 4.54 14.18
N ILE A 308 47.36 5.59 13.47
CA ILE A 308 46.47 6.31 12.53
C ILE A 308 46.11 5.38 11.36
N LEU A 309 47.12 4.72 10.77
CA LEU A 309 46.91 3.81 9.62
C LEU A 309 46.07 2.60 10.00
N ASN A 310 46.30 2.03 11.19
CA ASN A 310 45.54 0.89 11.69
C ASN A 310 44.04 1.19 11.97
N LYS A 311 43.71 2.50 12.14
CA LYS A 311 42.31 2.95 12.31
C LYS A 311 41.55 3.04 10.97
N GLY A 312 42.27 3.13 9.83
CA GLY A 312 41.68 3.18 8.51
C GLY A 312 41.00 4.48 8.11
N PHE A 313 41.08 5.52 8.92
CA PHE A 313 40.39 6.79 8.62
C PHE A 313 41.10 7.59 7.54
N SER A 314 40.37 8.08 6.55
CA SER A 314 40.94 8.99 5.52
C SER A 314 41.12 10.43 6.01
N ARG A 315 40.37 10.86 7.01
CA ARG A 315 40.37 12.21 7.59
C ARG A 315 40.28 12.14 9.10
N ILE A 316 41.08 12.94 9.80
CA ILE A 316 41.09 13.00 11.26
C ILE A 316 40.95 14.47 11.68
N PRO A 317 39.96 14.82 12.55
CA PRO A 317 39.89 16.14 13.15
C PRO A 317 41.11 16.41 14.03
N VAL A 318 41.63 17.63 13.92
CA VAL A 318 42.78 18.08 14.72
C VAL A 318 42.34 19.16 15.69
N TYR A 319 42.70 19.03 16.96
CA TYR A 319 42.37 19.99 18.02
C TYR A 319 43.64 20.56 18.69
N SER A 320 43.49 21.69 19.36
CA SER A 320 44.59 22.32 20.13
C SER A 320 44.18 22.49 21.58
N GLY A 321 44.87 21.80 22.49
CA GLY A 321 44.65 21.80 23.92
C GLY A 321 43.37 21.07 24.35
N LYS A 322 42.21 21.60 24.06
CA LYS A 322 40.93 20.95 24.39
C LYS A 322 40.26 20.38 23.13
N LYS A 323 39.62 19.19 23.22
CA LYS A 323 38.91 18.55 22.09
C LYS A 323 37.85 19.42 21.44
N ASN A 324 37.26 20.37 22.19
CA ASN A 324 36.30 21.34 21.66
C ASN A 324 36.94 22.44 20.79
N ASN A 325 38.27 22.62 20.89
CA ASN A 325 38.98 23.61 20.11
C ASN A 325 39.62 22.99 18.88
N VAL A 326 38.79 22.75 17.86
CA VAL A 326 39.21 22.11 16.59
C VAL A 326 39.88 23.16 15.71
N VAL A 327 41.06 22.83 15.16
CA VAL A 327 41.85 23.69 14.27
C VAL A 327 41.76 23.31 12.81
N GLY A 328 41.26 22.10 12.47
CA GLY A 328 41.09 21.70 11.10
C GLY A 328 40.93 20.18 10.92
N ILE A 329 41.03 19.72 9.70
CA ILE A 329 40.97 18.31 9.33
C ILE A 329 42.29 17.92 8.67
N LEU A 330 42.96 16.92 9.23
CA LEU A 330 44.13 16.27 8.65
C LEU A 330 43.67 15.22 7.61
N ARG A 331 44.12 15.33 6.39
CA ARG A 331 43.97 14.27 5.36
C ARG A 331 45.17 13.34 5.48
N ILE A 332 44.94 12.07 5.71
CA ILE A 332 46.00 11.07 5.90
C ILE A 332 46.97 11.01 4.70
N LYS A 333 46.48 11.25 3.48
CA LYS A 333 47.29 11.29 2.25
C LYS A 333 48.43 12.35 2.35
N GLN A 334 48.30 13.39 3.19
CA GLN A 334 49.30 14.42 3.36
C GLN A 334 50.48 13.92 4.19
N LEU A 335 50.29 12.86 4.99
CA LEU A 335 51.38 12.27 5.79
C LEU A 335 52.31 11.39 4.96
N ILE A 336 51.92 10.97 3.75
CA ILE A 336 52.72 10.09 2.88
C ILE A 336 54.09 10.76 2.54
N ASN A 337 54.12 12.08 2.39
CA ASN A 337 55.30 12.83 1.99
C ASN A 337 56.06 13.40 3.18
N VAL A 338 55.69 13.05 4.42
CA VAL A 338 56.33 13.57 5.64
C VAL A 338 57.46 12.63 6.05
N ASP A 339 58.67 13.14 6.19
CA ASP A 339 59.79 12.36 6.72
C ASP A 339 59.61 12.15 8.25
N ILE A 340 59.52 10.89 8.62
CA ILE A 340 59.22 10.45 10.01
C ILE A 340 60.45 10.53 10.92
N LYS A 341 61.65 10.58 10.32
CA LYS A 341 62.91 10.58 11.08
C LYS A 341 63.14 11.81 11.92
N ASP A 342 62.49 12.93 11.57
CA ASP A 342 62.58 14.19 12.29
C ASP A 342 61.38 14.35 13.23
N ASN A 343 61.35 13.85 14.42
CA ASN A 343 60.25 13.89 15.41
C ASN A 343 59.66 15.33 15.58
N HIS A 344 59.00 15.80 14.51
CA HIS A 344 58.36 17.14 14.50
C HIS A 344 56.84 17.01 14.67
N SER A 345 56.25 17.99 15.35
CA SER A 345 54.81 18.05 15.48
C SER A 345 54.12 18.45 14.16
N LEU A 346 52.78 18.23 14.08
CA LEU A 346 51.98 18.66 12.94
C LEU A 346 52.16 20.19 12.69
N LYS A 347 52.35 20.95 13.74
CA LYS A 347 52.58 22.38 13.72
C LYS A 347 53.93 22.73 13.06
N ASP A 348 54.99 22.04 13.43
CA ASP A 348 56.37 22.34 12.98
C ASP A 348 56.56 21.97 11.48
N LYS A 349 55.89 20.93 11.02
CA LYS A 349 55.93 20.49 9.61
C LYS A 349 55.05 21.33 8.68
N ASN A 350 54.38 22.34 9.20
CA ASN A 350 53.52 23.26 8.43
C ASN A 350 52.51 22.54 7.54
N ILE A 351 51.94 21.39 8.04
CA ILE A 351 50.99 20.57 7.32
C ILE A 351 49.68 21.37 7.14
N GLN A 352 49.28 21.57 5.91
CA GLN A 352 48.07 22.30 5.60
C GLN A 352 46.83 21.53 5.98
N LEU A 353 46.13 21.95 7.03
CA LEU A 353 44.87 21.37 7.45
C LEU A 353 43.72 21.81 6.53
N SER A 354 42.81 20.87 6.18
CA SER A 354 41.64 21.19 5.40
C SER A 354 40.56 21.82 6.28
N GLN A 355 39.81 22.77 5.69
CA GLN A 355 38.68 23.40 6.38
C GLN A 355 37.48 22.46 6.47
N PRO A 356 36.80 22.39 7.62
CA PRO A 356 35.55 21.63 7.78
C PRO A 356 34.36 22.40 7.21
N ILE A 357 33.28 21.69 6.92
CA ILE A 357 31.93 22.27 6.80
C ILE A 357 31.40 22.42 8.24
N VAL A 358 30.84 23.57 8.57
CA VAL A 358 30.30 23.86 9.92
C VAL A 358 28.79 24.02 9.81
N ILE A 359 28.06 23.21 10.56
CA ILE A 359 26.59 23.13 10.46
C ILE A 359 25.90 23.15 11.83
N SER A 360 24.63 23.53 11.81
CA SER A 360 23.72 23.42 12.95
C SER A 360 23.25 21.99 13.18
N PRO A 361 23.01 21.55 14.44
CA PRO A 361 22.44 20.26 14.75
C PRO A 361 21.01 20.07 14.16
N GLU A 362 20.30 21.17 13.91
CA GLU A 362 18.94 21.15 13.35
C GLU A 362 18.90 21.14 11.82
N MET A 363 20.04 21.17 11.13
CA MET A 363 20.12 21.07 9.68
C MET A 363 19.63 19.69 9.21
N PHE A 364 18.82 19.65 8.16
CA PHE A 364 18.36 18.37 7.60
C PHE A 364 19.51 17.63 6.91
N ALA A 365 19.49 16.30 7.02
CA ALA A 365 20.54 15.45 6.45
C ALA A 365 20.61 15.55 4.92
N ILE A 366 19.48 15.79 4.25
CA ILE A 366 19.44 16.03 2.81
C ILE A 366 20.14 17.32 2.41
N ASP A 367 20.02 18.38 3.21
CA ASP A 367 20.71 19.66 2.97
C ASP A 367 22.20 19.51 3.18
N LEU A 368 22.60 18.72 4.19
CA LEU A 368 24.00 18.38 4.44
C LEU A 368 24.59 17.59 3.26
N LEU A 369 23.85 16.64 2.69
CA LEU A 369 24.27 15.92 1.48
C LEU A 369 24.52 16.89 0.31
N ASN A 370 23.68 17.89 0.15
CA ASN A 370 23.85 18.94 -0.86
C ASN A 370 25.10 19.80 -0.59
N GLU A 371 25.43 20.06 0.67
CA GLU A 371 26.69 20.76 1.03
C GLU A 371 27.92 19.89 0.69
N PHE A 372 27.89 18.59 0.99
CA PHE A 372 28.97 17.66 0.61
C PHE A 372 29.16 17.56 -0.92
N ARG A 373 28.08 17.62 -1.70
CA ARG A 373 28.13 17.62 -3.18
C ARG A 373 28.91 18.82 -3.75
N LYS A 374 29.03 19.94 -3.04
CA LYS A 374 29.84 21.08 -3.47
C LYS A 374 31.35 20.79 -3.44
N GLY A 375 31.77 19.65 -2.89
CA GLY A 375 33.15 19.14 -2.93
C GLY A 375 34.13 19.87 -1.99
N LYS A 376 33.66 20.75 -1.10
CA LYS A 376 34.54 21.52 -0.17
C LYS A 376 35.18 20.62 0.88
N SER A 377 34.42 19.73 1.48
CA SER A 377 34.85 18.77 2.49
C SER A 377 33.89 17.56 2.50
N HIS A 378 34.38 16.40 2.96
CA HIS A 378 33.53 15.22 3.22
C HIS A 378 33.30 14.99 4.72
N MET A 379 33.61 16.00 5.54
CA MET A 379 33.38 15.95 6.97
C MET A 379 32.80 17.29 7.41
N ALA A 380 31.75 17.26 8.21
CA ALA A 380 31.10 18.41 8.79
C ALA A 380 31.17 18.35 10.31
N PHE A 381 31.38 19.53 10.93
CA PHE A 381 31.36 19.72 12.38
C PHE A 381 30.03 20.30 12.81
N ILE A 382 29.42 19.69 13.83
CA ILE A 382 28.13 20.07 14.35
C ILE A 382 28.29 20.88 15.61
N THR A 383 27.78 22.10 15.59
CA THR A 383 27.84 23.01 16.73
C THR A 383 26.57 23.85 16.83
N LYS A 384 26.24 24.27 18.06
CA LYS A 384 25.22 25.30 18.29
C LYS A 384 25.71 26.70 17.94
N ASP A 385 27.01 26.93 17.99
CA ASP A 385 27.67 28.22 17.75
C ASP A 385 28.25 28.32 16.32
N VAL A 386 27.42 28.08 15.32
CA VAL A 386 27.83 27.98 13.90
C VAL A 386 28.59 29.24 13.44
N GLU A 387 28.08 30.45 13.71
CA GLU A 387 28.69 31.69 13.28
C GLU A 387 30.07 31.93 13.92
N LYS A 388 30.23 31.58 15.19
CA LYS A 388 31.52 31.72 15.88
C LYS A 388 32.57 30.78 15.30
N MET A 389 32.14 29.52 15.01
CA MET A 389 33.03 28.53 14.46
C MET A 389 33.38 28.82 13.00
N GLN A 390 32.42 29.33 12.21
CA GLN A 390 32.69 29.78 10.84
C GLN A 390 33.67 30.95 10.80
N LYS A 391 33.55 31.92 11.71
CA LYS A 391 34.53 33.02 11.84
C LYS A 391 35.92 32.50 12.21
N GLN A 392 36.03 31.51 13.08
CA GLN A 392 37.30 30.88 13.43
C GLN A 392 38.01 30.26 12.23
N PHE A 393 37.23 29.65 11.31
CA PHE A 393 37.78 29.06 10.07
C PHE A 393 37.86 30.06 8.90
N GLY A 394 37.55 31.35 9.12
CA GLY A 394 37.56 32.38 8.05
C GLY A 394 36.47 32.15 6.97
N LEU A 395 35.42 31.41 7.30
CA LEU A 395 34.30 31.07 6.40
C LEU A 395 33.23 32.19 6.39
N ASN A 396 33.58 33.42 6.05
CA ASN A 396 32.61 34.51 5.89
C ASN A 396 31.86 34.37 4.57
N LYS A 397 30.57 34.71 4.55
CA LYS A 397 29.65 34.56 3.39
C LYS A 397 30.12 35.22 2.08
N GLU A 398 31.10 36.13 2.13
CA GLU A 398 31.49 36.95 0.98
C GLU A 398 32.85 36.63 0.37
N ASN A 399 33.75 35.88 1.03
CA ASN A 399 35.11 35.64 0.51
C ASN A 399 35.52 34.18 0.63
N SER A 400 35.27 33.40 -0.44
CA SER A 400 35.70 32.00 -0.54
C SER A 400 37.16 31.81 -1.00
N TYR A 401 37.98 32.83 -1.09
CA TYR A 401 39.32 32.76 -1.66
C TYR A 401 40.38 33.56 -0.86
N HIS A 402 40.78 33.09 0.32
CA HIS A 402 42.10 33.47 0.86
C HIS A 402 42.62 32.38 1.83
N GLU A 403 43.27 31.39 1.25
CA GLU A 403 44.01 30.34 1.98
C GLU A 403 45.13 30.91 2.86
N SER A 404 45.73 32.08 2.48
CA SER A 404 46.78 32.76 3.22
C SER A 404 46.29 33.42 4.53
N LEU A 405 45.04 33.86 4.61
CA LEU A 405 44.44 34.41 5.82
C LEU A 405 44.15 33.34 6.89
N TYR A 406 43.92 32.10 6.46
CA TYR A 406 43.66 30.99 7.37
C TYR A 406 44.88 30.63 8.22
N LEU A 407 46.07 30.58 7.61
CA LEU A 407 47.33 30.27 8.34
C LEU A 407 47.68 31.34 9.35
N SER A 408 47.48 32.64 9.04
CA SER A 408 47.75 33.75 9.98
C SER A 408 46.72 33.76 11.14
N HIS A 409 45.47 33.38 10.91
CA HIS A 409 44.47 33.24 11.96
C HIS A 409 44.73 32.05 12.89
N LEU A 410 45.21 30.92 12.37
CA LEU A 410 45.59 29.76 13.17
C LEU A 410 46.69 30.10 14.18
N GLN A 411 47.70 30.88 13.76
CA GLN A 411 48.80 31.27 14.64
C GLN A 411 48.36 32.22 15.78
N SER A 412 47.36 33.05 15.53
CA SER A 412 46.86 34.03 16.55
C SER A 412 45.84 33.45 17.54
N GLN A 413 45.21 32.31 17.22
CA GLN A 413 44.13 31.73 18.04
C GLN A 413 44.54 30.56 18.94
N THR A 414 45.76 30.01 18.81
CA THR A 414 46.28 28.99 19.72
C THR A 414 46.40 29.48 21.17
N GLU A 415 46.35 30.82 21.40
CA GLU A 415 46.47 31.42 22.72
C GLU A 415 45.15 31.86 23.38
N LYS A 416 44.02 31.90 22.64
CA LYS A 416 42.71 32.26 23.20
C LYS A 416 41.78 31.08 23.19
N GLY A 417 41.66 30.37 24.31
CA GLY A 417 40.74 29.26 24.51
C GLY A 417 39.27 29.67 24.30
N ASN A 418 38.80 29.65 23.06
CA ASN A 418 37.39 29.76 22.73
C ASN A 418 36.72 28.44 23.07
N ASN A 419 35.89 28.39 24.10
CA ASN A 419 35.01 27.27 24.40
C ASN A 419 33.90 27.23 23.35
N LEU A 420 34.16 26.55 22.22
CA LEU A 420 33.15 26.23 21.21
C LEU A 420 32.43 24.98 21.66
N ASN A 421 31.09 24.98 21.54
CA ASN A 421 30.28 23.84 21.85
C ASN A 421 30.20 22.89 20.65
N LEU A 422 31.30 22.20 20.32
CA LEU A 422 31.29 21.14 19.32
C LEU A 422 30.54 19.92 19.89
N LEU A 423 29.49 19.48 19.22
CA LEU A 423 28.64 18.34 19.62
C LEU A 423 29.15 17.04 19.04
N GLY A 424 29.61 17.06 17.79
CA GLY A 424 30.08 15.88 17.07
C GLY A 424 30.44 16.20 15.63
N ILE A 425 30.63 15.16 14.86
CA ILE A 425 30.93 15.23 13.44
C ILE A 425 29.95 14.38 12.62
N VAL A 426 29.80 14.68 11.33
CA VAL A 426 29.14 13.84 10.34
C VAL A 426 30.04 13.75 9.13
N THR A 427 30.22 12.55 8.59
CA THR A 427 30.93 12.33 7.33
C THR A 427 29.94 12.14 6.18
N LEU A 428 30.41 12.25 4.95
CA LEU A 428 29.62 11.90 3.75
C LEU A 428 29.19 10.43 3.79
N GLU A 429 30.04 9.56 4.31
CA GLU A 429 29.81 8.13 4.47
C GLU A 429 28.61 7.89 5.41
N ASP A 430 28.54 8.54 6.57
CA ASP A 430 27.43 8.43 7.52
C ASP A 430 26.08 8.81 6.87
N VAL A 431 26.09 9.87 6.02
CA VAL A 431 24.88 10.30 5.31
C VAL A 431 24.47 9.27 4.26
N ILE A 432 25.42 8.69 3.53
CA ILE A 432 25.15 7.67 2.51
C ILE A 432 24.67 6.35 3.18
N GLU A 433 25.30 5.93 4.28
CA GLU A 433 24.86 4.74 5.03
C GLU A 433 23.41 4.89 5.54
N ASN A 434 23.07 6.08 6.04
CA ASN A 434 21.68 6.38 6.41
C ASN A 434 20.73 6.41 5.21
N LEU A 435 21.21 6.81 4.03
CA LEU A 435 20.42 6.80 2.78
C LEU A 435 20.16 5.38 2.29
N ILE A 436 21.18 4.50 2.33
CA ILE A 436 21.03 3.12 1.84
C ILE A 436 20.59 2.13 2.93
N LYS A 437 20.53 2.58 4.20
CA LYS A 437 20.24 1.76 5.39
C LYS A 437 21.13 0.53 5.53
N VAL A 438 22.37 0.62 5.09
CA VAL A 438 23.37 -0.43 5.16
C VAL A 438 24.72 0.21 5.49
N ASP A 439 25.44 -0.39 6.44
CA ASP A 439 26.80 0.04 6.77
C ASP A 439 27.72 -0.23 5.59
N ILE A 440 28.52 0.76 5.19
CA ILE A 440 29.54 0.64 4.17
C ILE A 440 30.80 0.09 4.87
N LEU A 441 31.14 -1.17 4.58
CA LEU A 441 32.25 -1.85 5.21
C LEU A 441 33.53 -1.62 4.41
N ASP A 442 34.59 -1.18 5.08
CA ASP A 442 35.94 -1.13 4.54
C ASP A 442 36.50 -2.56 4.36
N GLU A 443 37.54 -2.69 3.54
CA GLU A 443 38.18 -3.99 3.23
C GLU A 443 38.68 -4.71 4.50
N ASP A 444 39.17 -3.98 5.49
CA ASP A 444 39.62 -4.52 6.78
C ASP A 444 38.47 -4.88 7.72
N ASP A 445 37.37 -4.16 7.68
CA ASP A 445 36.14 -4.48 8.41
C ASP A 445 35.48 -5.73 7.85
N TYR A 446 35.50 -5.91 6.52
CA TYR A 446 35.06 -7.15 5.90
C TYR A 446 35.82 -8.37 6.44
N LYS A 447 37.14 -8.29 6.57
CA LYS A 447 37.95 -9.40 7.12
C LYS A 447 37.58 -9.68 8.58
N LYS A 448 37.43 -8.63 9.42
CA LYS A 448 37.03 -8.76 10.84
C LYS A 448 35.63 -9.34 10.98
N ASN A 449 34.69 -8.87 10.17
CA ASN A 449 33.31 -9.34 10.17
C ASN A 449 33.20 -10.76 9.66
N LYS A 450 33.94 -11.16 8.63
CA LYS A 450 34.02 -12.55 8.16
C LYS A 450 34.47 -13.50 9.25
N VAL A 451 35.46 -13.10 10.05
CA VAL A 451 35.94 -13.89 11.21
C VAL A 451 34.83 -13.98 12.29
N LYS A 452 34.13 -12.85 12.60
CA LYS A 452 33.03 -12.88 13.56
C LYS A 452 31.86 -13.72 13.06
N MET A 453 31.46 -13.59 11.78
CA MET A 453 30.41 -14.41 11.16
C MET A 453 30.72 -15.88 11.19
N ASN A 454 31.98 -16.28 10.86
CA ASN A 454 32.40 -17.68 10.91
C ASN A 454 32.33 -18.23 12.34
N LYS A 455 32.76 -17.44 13.35
CA LYS A 455 32.62 -17.84 14.76
C LYS A 455 31.17 -17.99 15.18
N ALA A 456 30.29 -17.02 14.77
CA ALA A 456 28.86 -17.07 15.06
C ALA A 456 28.16 -18.26 14.38
N LYS A 457 28.54 -18.56 13.11
CA LYS A 457 28.01 -19.71 12.37
C LYS A 457 28.43 -21.03 13.05
N GLN A 458 29.68 -21.15 13.44
CA GLN A 458 30.16 -22.32 14.20
C GLN A 458 29.45 -22.45 15.56
N GLY A 459 29.21 -21.32 16.25
CA GLY A 459 28.44 -21.30 17.49
C GLY A 459 27.00 -21.78 17.30
N ARG A 460 26.30 -21.31 16.24
CA ARG A 460 24.95 -21.76 15.90
C ARG A 460 24.91 -23.25 15.52
N GLU A 461 25.88 -23.74 14.77
CA GLU A 461 25.95 -25.16 14.42
C GLU A 461 26.18 -26.04 15.66
N ARG A 462 27.06 -25.61 16.59
CA ARG A 462 27.26 -26.31 17.88
C ARG A 462 25.97 -26.33 18.71
N LEU A 463 25.29 -25.20 18.81
CA LEU A 463 24.03 -25.09 19.54
C LEU A 463 22.93 -25.96 18.90
N LYS A 464 22.82 -25.94 17.56
CA LYS A 464 21.89 -26.81 16.83
C LYS A 464 22.16 -28.29 17.09
N LYS A 465 23.44 -28.72 17.03
CA LYS A 465 23.82 -30.10 17.36
C LYS A 465 23.49 -30.48 18.80
N GLN A 466 23.73 -29.57 19.76
CA GLN A 466 23.37 -29.79 21.16
C GLN A 466 21.86 -29.90 21.39
N LEU A 467 21.07 -29.02 20.73
CA LEU A 467 19.62 -29.06 20.80
C LEU A 467 19.08 -30.35 20.17
N THR A 468 19.56 -30.72 18.98
CA THR A 468 19.16 -31.97 18.33
C THR A 468 19.46 -33.17 19.22
N LYS A 469 20.67 -33.22 19.86
CA LYS A 469 21.02 -34.27 20.78
C LYS A 469 20.10 -34.35 21.99
N LYS A 470 19.80 -33.20 22.63
CA LYS A 470 18.86 -33.15 23.76
C LYS A 470 17.43 -33.57 23.39
N VAL A 471 16.93 -33.14 22.23
CA VAL A 471 15.60 -33.54 21.72
C VAL A 471 15.58 -35.05 21.43
N CYS A 472 16.62 -35.61 20.81
CA CYS A 472 16.72 -37.05 20.61
C CYS A 472 16.76 -37.81 21.94
N GLU A 473 17.55 -37.36 22.91
CA GLU A 473 17.65 -37.99 24.25
C GLU A 473 16.28 -37.92 25.00
N SER A 474 15.58 -36.79 24.94
CA SER A 474 14.23 -36.67 25.55
C SER A 474 13.21 -37.60 24.88
N PHE A 475 13.24 -37.69 23.54
CA PHE A 475 12.34 -38.56 22.79
C PHE A 475 12.61 -40.05 23.05
N ILE A 476 13.87 -40.43 23.17
CA ILE A 476 14.25 -41.80 23.53
C ILE A 476 13.82 -42.15 24.94
N ASN A 477 13.98 -41.23 25.91
CA ASN A 477 13.53 -41.45 27.28
C ASN A 477 12.01 -41.54 27.37
N GLU A 478 11.27 -40.66 26.70
CA GLU A 478 9.80 -40.72 26.65
C GLU A 478 9.28 -42.03 26.05
N LYS A 479 9.92 -42.51 24.96
CA LYS A 479 9.59 -43.81 24.37
C LYS A 479 9.96 -44.98 25.27
N LYS A 480 11.05 -44.88 25.99
CA LYS A 480 11.50 -45.90 26.96
C LYS A 480 10.53 -45.99 28.13
N ASP A 481 10.04 -44.85 28.63
CA ASP A 481 9.04 -44.79 29.71
C ASP A 481 7.66 -45.32 29.24
N GLN A 482 7.26 -45.03 28.01
CA GLN A 482 6.07 -45.60 27.38
C GLN A 482 6.19 -47.13 27.20
N ILE A 483 7.32 -47.64 26.79
CA ILE A 483 7.58 -49.09 26.66
C ILE A 483 7.58 -49.75 28.01
N ASN A 484 8.25 -49.18 29.04
CA ASN A 484 8.28 -49.68 30.39
C ASN A 484 6.90 -49.71 31.09
N SER A 485 6.00 -48.79 30.68
CA SER A 485 4.61 -48.77 31.18
C SER A 485 3.72 -49.84 30.52
N LEU A 486 4.13 -50.40 29.40
CA LEU A 486 3.37 -51.40 28.62
C LEU A 486 3.87 -52.84 28.81
N ILE A 487 5.02 -53.04 29.41
CA ILE A 487 5.65 -54.37 29.55
C ILE A 487 5.89 -54.68 31.06
N ASN A 488 5.40 -55.83 31.49
CA ASN A 488 5.63 -56.36 32.85
C ASN A 488 7.13 -56.56 33.10
N PRO A 489 7.69 -56.28 34.31
CA PRO A 489 9.12 -55.99 34.47
C PRO A 489 10.11 -57.18 34.29
N ASP A 490 9.64 -58.37 34.03
CA ASP A 490 10.50 -59.58 34.18
C ASP A 490 11.04 -60.20 32.85
N SER A 491 10.92 -59.56 31.69
CA SER A 491 11.25 -60.30 30.47
C SER A 491 11.91 -59.60 29.28
N LEU A 492 12.57 -58.42 29.37
CA LEU A 492 13.28 -57.88 28.19
C LEU A 492 14.45 -56.96 28.56
N ASP A 493 15.67 -57.43 28.19
CA ASP A 493 16.88 -56.59 28.16
C ASP A 493 16.91 -55.77 26.84
N ILE A 494 16.81 -54.44 26.92
CA ILE A 494 16.93 -53.55 25.77
C ILE A 494 18.32 -52.93 25.75
N LYS A 495 19.15 -53.27 24.76
CA LYS A 495 20.44 -52.63 24.51
C LYS A 495 20.28 -51.57 23.44
N ILE A 496 20.66 -50.33 23.75
CA ILE A 496 20.70 -49.22 22.81
C ILE A 496 22.16 -48.99 22.40
N ASN A 497 22.49 -49.13 21.13
CA ASN A 497 23.77 -48.78 20.57
C ASN A 497 23.55 -47.83 19.37
N ASP A 498 24.30 -46.70 19.36
CA ASP A 498 24.38 -45.72 18.26
C ASP A 498 23.05 -45.22 17.64
N GLY A 499 22.04 -44.99 18.48
CA GLY A 499 20.79 -44.34 18.05
C GLY A 499 19.76 -45.28 17.39
N TYR A 500 19.99 -46.58 17.38
CA TYR A 500 19.05 -47.60 16.88
C TYR A 500 18.55 -48.48 18.02
N ILE A 501 17.25 -48.78 18.03
CA ILE A 501 16.64 -49.74 18.96
C ILE A 501 16.75 -51.11 18.33
N LEU A 502 17.65 -51.98 18.85
CA LEU A 502 17.71 -53.37 18.49
C LEU A 502 16.82 -54.17 19.45
N LEU A 503 15.73 -54.69 18.94
CA LEU A 503 14.91 -55.71 19.60
C LEU A 503 15.54 -57.06 19.39
N ASP A 504 16.20 -57.61 20.41
CA ASP A 504 16.75 -58.98 20.36
C ASP A 504 15.57 -59.95 20.50
N ASN A 505 15.11 -60.44 19.36
CA ASN A 505 14.02 -61.43 19.30
C ASN A 505 14.55 -62.79 19.75
N LYS A 506 14.47 -63.05 21.05
CA LYS A 506 14.49 -64.46 21.54
C LYS A 506 13.06 -64.93 21.80
N ILE A 507 12.30 -65.09 20.75
CA ILE A 507 11.11 -65.94 20.80
C ILE A 507 11.61 -67.36 20.43
N LYS A 508 11.77 -68.20 21.42
CA LYS A 508 11.81 -69.64 21.22
C LYS A 508 10.39 -70.16 21.32
N TYR A 509 9.95 -70.86 20.28
CA TYR A 509 8.78 -71.68 20.22
C TYR A 509 8.73 -72.71 21.35
#